data_a4b05a68078365f966d08091c6d843be
#
_entry.id   a4b05a68078365f966d08091c6d843be
#
_cell.length_a   1.000
_cell.length_b   1.000
_cell.length_c   1.000
_cell.angle_alpha   90.00
_cell.angle_beta   90.00
_cell.angle_gamma   90.00
#
_symmetry.space_group_name_H-M   'P 1'
#
loop_
_entity.id
_entity.type
_entity.pdbx_description
1 polymer ?
#
loop_
_entity_poly.entity_id
_entity_poly.type
_entity_poly.pdbx_seq_one_letter_code
_entity_poly.pdbx_strand_id
1 'polypeptide(L)'
;MPKDFLNSKDKKLLRWLEILPGAISWSLIIFPIWGSLVFPVAVAYYIIAFDVYWLYRSFWTAILSLLSYYRIKASQQFDWLGEARSFLDWDQVRHIIVIPTYKEPLHILERTLTGLAKQTFPASHLTVMLSFEAREGGPAQNKARALKQKFGQLFGNFLITYHPDLPGEVKGKSSNTAWGAKLAKQKLIDEQGINIDYVTITSNDADALLHPQYFSYLTFKFLDDPHRYQRIWQSAIQFYNNIWRLPAITRAYNRVSSVVQTSVLLRKDRLINFSTYSLSLKLIDQIGYWDTDVIPEDYRLFFKAYYHTHGKVEVEPIFLPSFCDAAEAKGWWPTMTNQYEQIKRWAWGVSDDSYIIYKWLKVKNMPFWEKTIRSLSVVRDHILWPVTWFAITLGANIPPLLNQDFNRTIIGKTLPQVSSGILTLSLFALAAIIFVDWQQKPKAPKGTSLWKRLLSPFEFVFLPLVG
;
A
#
# COMPACT_ATOMS: atom_id res chain seq x y z
N MET A 1 15.51 -11.40 6.91
CA MET A 1 16.29 -12.57 7.39
C MET A 1 17.75 -12.27 7.07
N PRO A 2 18.59 -12.05 8.06
CA PRO A 2 19.98 -11.69 7.79
C PRO A 2 20.62 -12.77 6.93
N LYS A 3 21.19 -12.36 5.79
CA LYS A 3 21.80 -13.28 4.80
C LYS A 3 22.96 -14.08 5.42
N ASP A 4 23.47 -13.65 6.54
CA ASP A 4 24.62 -14.26 7.21
C ASP A 4 24.36 -15.64 7.82
N PHE A 5 23.09 -15.93 8.18
CA PHE A 5 22.67 -17.22 8.73
C PHE A 5 22.31 -18.29 7.69
N LEU A 6 22.42 -17.95 6.38
CA LEU A 6 22.09 -18.88 5.30
C LEU A 6 23.30 -19.70 4.87
N ASN A 7 23.09 -20.98 4.61
CA ASN A 7 24.11 -21.82 4.00
C ASN A 7 24.44 -21.39 2.56
N SER A 8 25.57 -21.85 2.01
CA SER A 8 26.02 -21.46 0.66
C SER A 8 24.99 -21.79 -0.45
N LYS A 9 24.26 -22.91 -0.32
CA LYS A 9 23.24 -23.32 -1.29
C LYS A 9 22.03 -22.37 -1.27
N ASP A 10 21.59 -21.99 -0.08
CA ASP A 10 20.45 -21.08 0.08
C ASP A 10 20.81 -19.65 -0.36
N LYS A 11 22.05 -19.19 -0.15
CA LYS A 11 22.54 -17.92 -0.69
C LYS A 11 22.51 -17.89 -2.22
N LYS A 12 22.94 -18.98 -2.88
CA LYS A 12 22.88 -19.13 -4.34
C LYS A 12 21.42 -19.14 -4.83
N LEU A 13 20.56 -19.92 -4.19
CA LEU A 13 19.13 -19.95 -4.53
C LEU A 13 18.50 -18.56 -4.44
N LEU A 14 18.69 -17.85 -3.33
CA LEU A 14 18.18 -16.50 -3.17
C LEU A 14 18.66 -15.56 -4.27
N ARG A 15 19.94 -15.67 -4.67
CA ARG A 15 20.46 -14.84 -5.76
C ARG A 15 19.76 -15.11 -7.10
N TRP A 16 19.47 -16.37 -7.42
CA TRP A 16 18.66 -16.70 -8.59
C TRP A 16 17.23 -16.16 -8.49
N LEU A 17 16.61 -16.25 -7.32
CA LEU A 17 15.26 -15.73 -7.08
C LEU A 17 15.22 -14.19 -7.12
N GLU A 18 16.29 -13.48 -6.78
CA GLU A 18 16.40 -12.03 -6.96
C GLU A 18 16.43 -11.62 -8.45
N ILE A 19 17.01 -12.44 -9.31
CA ILE A 19 17.12 -12.18 -10.75
C ILE A 19 15.82 -12.52 -11.49
N LEU A 20 15.12 -13.56 -11.03
CA LEU A 20 13.99 -14.18 -11.73
C LEU A 20 12.87 -13.21 -12.13
N PRO A 21 12.33 -12.35 -11.24
CA PRO A 21 11.25 -11.44 -11.61
C PRO A 21 11.65 -10.48 -12.73
N GLY A 22 12.85 -9.88 -12.63
CA GLY A 22 13.39 -8.99 -13.66
C GLY A 22 13.61 -9.70 -14.98
N ALA A 23 14.19 -10.91 -14.96
CA ALA A 23 14.42 -11.71 -16.17
C ALA A 23 13.09 -12.05 -16.89
N ILE A 24 12.04 -12.43 -16.14
CA ILE A 24 10.72 -12.70 -16.71
C ILE A 24 10.10 -11.42 -17.27
N SER A 25 10.13 -10.30 -16.53
CA SER A 25 9.56 -9.03 -16.99
C SER A 25 10.23 -8.56 -18.30
N TRP A 26 11.55 -8.58 -18.37
CA TRP A 26 12.27 -8.22 -19.59
C TRP A 26 11.99 -9.18 -20.74
N SER A 27 11.90 -10.49 -20.47
CA SER A 27 11.55 -11.47 -21.50
C SER A 27 10.17 -11.18 -22.09
N LEU A 28 9.19 -10.83 -21.25
CA LEU A 28 7.83 -10.48 -21.70
C LEU A 28 7.80 -9.15 -22.47
N ILE A 29 8.61 -8.16 -22.07
CA ILE A 29 8.68 -6.85 -22.75
C ILE A 29 9.33 -6.96 -24.12
N ILE A 30 10.43 -7.73 -24.25
CA ILE A 30 11.17 -7.84 -25.51
C ILE A 30 10.64 -8.94 -26.43
N PHE A 31 9.79 -9.86 -25.94
CA PHE A 31 9.18 -10.92 -26.75
C PHE A 31 8.40 -10.39 -27.97
N PRO A 32 7.59 -9.32 -27.88
CA PRO A 32 6.96 -8.75 -29.06
C PRO A 32 7.95 -8.30 -30.14
N ILE A 33 9.17 -7.90 -29.79
CA ILE A 33 10.19 -7.44 -30.74
C ILE A 33 10.78 -8.64 -31.50
N TRP A 34 11.52 -9.51 -30.80
CA TRP A 34 12.19 -10.64 -31.47
C TRP A 34 11.23 -11.71 -31.95
N GLY A 35 10.14 -11.96 -31.20
CA GLY A 35 9.12 -12.94 -31.55
C GLY A 35 8.37 -12.55 -32.82
N SER A 36 8.21 -11.26 -33.11
CA SER A 36 7.56 -10.79 -34.36
C SER A 36 8.38 -11.13 -35.62
N LEU A 37 9.68 -11.29 -35.48
CA LEU A 37 10.53 -11.69 -36.62
C LEU A 37 10.42 -13.19 -36.93
N VAL A 38 10.20 -14.04 -35.92
CA VAL A 38 10.23 -15.51 -36.02
C VAL A 38 8.85 -16.14 -35.91
N PHE A 39 8.03 -15.66 -34.95
CA PHE A 39 6.72 -16.22 -34.61
C PHE A 39 5.63 -15.13 -34.50
N PRO A 40 5.40 -14.31 -35.54
CA PRO A 40 4.51 -13.13 -35.45
C PRO A 40 3.06 -13.47 -35.04
N VAL A 41 2.55 -14.64 -35.43
CA VAL A 41 1.22 -15.11 -35.04
C VAL A 41 1.15 -15.39 -33.54
N ALA A 42 2.18 -15.99 -32.96
CA ALA A 42 2.25 -16.25 -31.52
C ALA A 42 2.30 -14.93 -30.71
N VAL A 43 3.03 -13.92 -31.23
CA VAL A 43 3.05 -12.59 -30.63
C VAL A 43 1.67 -11.91 -30.71
N ALA A 44 0.96 -12.04 -31.84
CA ALA A 44 -0.39 -11.50 -31.96
C ALA A 44 -1.35 -12.12 -30.92
N TYR A 45 -1.33 -13.41 -30.71
CA TYR A 45 -2.13 -14.06 -29.67
C TYR A 45 -1.69 -13.65 -28.27
N TYR A 46 -0.39 -13.50 -28.03
CA TYR A 46 0.11 -12.98 -26.75
C TYR A 46 -0.46 -11.59 -26.43
N ILE A 47 -0.44 -10.67 -27.39
CA ILE A 47 -0.97 -9.31 -27.22
C ILE A 47 -2.48 -9.33 -26.98
N ILE A 48 -3.24 -10.06 -27.81
CA ILE A 48 -4.70 -10.17 -27.62
C ILE A 48 -5.04 -10.77 -26.26
N ALA A 49 -4.34 -11.83 -25.83
CA ALA A 49 -4.55 -12.43 -24.52
C ALA A 49 -4.24 -11.43 -23.38
N PHE A 50 -3.20 -10.62 -23.56
CA PHE A 50 -2.84 -9.58 -22.60
C PHE A 50 -3.89 -8.48 -22.53
N ASP A 51 -4.42 -8.01 -23.67
CA ASP A 51 -5.49 -7.00 -23.74
C ASP A 51 -6.78 -7.52 -23.08
N VAL A 52 -7.16 -8.79 -23.33
CA VAL A 52 -8.32 -9.43 -22.69
C VAL A 52 -8.11 -9.57 -21.17
N TYR A 53 -6.91 -9.94 -20.74
CA TYR A 53 -6.57 -9.98 -19.32
C TYR A 53 -6.66 -8.57 -18.67
N TRP A 54 -6.20 -7.53 -19.37
CA TRP A 54 -6.29 -6.16 -18.91
C TRP A 54 -7.75 -5.68 -18.83
N LEU A 55 -8.55 -5.98 -19.86
CA LEU A 55 -9.98 -5.68 -19.87
C LEU A 55 -10.68 -6.32 -18.66
N TYR A 56 -10.44 -7.61 -18.42
CA TYR A 56 -10.96 -8.33 -17.25
C TYR A 56 -10.55 -7.64 -15.94
N ARG A 57 -9.27 -7.30 -15.78
CA ARG A 57 -8.78 -6.60 -14.57
C ARG A 57 -9.44 -5.24 -14.39
N SER A 58 -9.61 -4.49 -15.46
CA SER A 58 -10.21 -3.15 -15.43
C SER A 58 -11.66 -3.21 -14.95
N PHE A 59 -12.47 -4.10 -15.52
CA PHE A 59 -13.86 -4.30 -15.08
C PHE A 59 -13.95 -4.80 -13.64
N TRP A 60 -13.11 -5.75 -13.28
CA TRP A 60 -13.10 -6.28 -11.91
C TRP A 60 -12.72 -5.19 -10.90
N THR A 61 -11.72 -4.39 -11.18
CA THR A 61 -11.34 -3.23 -10.37
C THR A 61 -12.48 -2.22 -10.25
N ALA A 62 -13.16 -1.91 -11.35
CA ALA A 62 -14.30 -0.99 -11.37
C ALA A 62 -15.45 -1.50 -10.48
N ILE A 63 -15.84 -2.76 -10.61
CA ILE A 63 -16.89 -3.38 -9.80
C ILE A 63 -16.52 -3.35 -8.30
N LEU A 64 -15.30 -3.78 -7.97
CA LEU A 64 -14.83 -3.81 -6.59
C LEU A 64 -14.72 -2.40 -6.00
N SER A 65 -14.30 -1.40 -6.79
CA SER A 65 -14.22 -0.02 -6.31
C SER A 65 -15.60 0.55 -5.97
N LEU A 66 -16.61 0.27 -6.80
CA LEU A 66 -17.99 0.66 -6.52
C LEU A 66 -18.53 -0.01 -5.25
N LEU A 67 -18.35 -1.31 -5.12
CA LEU A 67 -18.79 -2.06 -3.94
C LEU A 67 -18.08 -1.58 -2.66
N SER A 68 -16.76 -1.38 -2.72
CA SER A 68 -15.99 -0.83 -1.60
C SER A 68 -16.42 0.59 -1.23
N TYR A 69 -16.67 1.44 -2.23
CA TYR A 69 -17.17 2.79 -2.00
C TYR A 69 -18.49 2.78 -1.20
N TYR A 70 -19.46 1.96 -1.59
CA TYR A 70 -20.72 1.87 -0.87
C TYR A 70 -20.54 1.28 0.53
N ARG A 71 -19.65 0.31 0.73
CA ARG A 71 -19.32 -0.20 2.07
C ARG A 71 -18.67 0.87 2.95
N ILE A 72 -17.73 1.65 2.40
CA ILE A 72 -17.12 2.78 3.13
C ILE A 72 -18.20 3.79 3.51
N LYS A 73 -19.06 4.17 2.56
CA LYS A 73 -20.15 5.13 2.81
C LYS A 73 -21.12 4.64 3.89
N ALA A 74 -21.48 3.38 3.86
CA ALA A 74 -22.32 2.77 4.89
C ALA A 74 -21.58 2.75 6.25
N SER A 75 -20.32 2.29 6.27
CA SER A 75 -19.52 2.20 7.49
C SER A 75 -19.31 3.55 8.19
N GLN A 76 -19.25 4.65 7.45
CA GLN A 76 -19.13 6.00 8.01
C GLN A 76 -20.38 6.47 8.76
N GLN A 77 -21.53 5.82 8.56
CA GLN A 77 -22.79 6.17 9.20
C GLN A 77 -23.04 5.42 10.53
N PHE A 78 -22.23 4.39 10.82
CA PHE A 78 -22.36 3.63 12.06
C PHE A 78 -21.71 4.38 13.23
N ASP A 79 -22.28 4.22 14.42
CA ASP A 79 -21.63 4.60 15.68
C ASP A 79 -20.72 3.47 16.16
N TRP A 80 -19.50 3.43 15.61
CA TRP A 80 -18.53 2.40 15.96
C TRP A 80 -18.10 2.44 17.44
N LEU A 81 -18.22 3.59 18.11
CA LEU A 81 -17.93 3.64 19.54
C LEU A 81 -19.05 2.98 20.35
N GLY A 82 -20.30 3.21 19.96
CA GLY A 82 -21.44 2.51 20.56
C GLY A 82 -21.34 1.00 20.38
N GLU A 83 -21.01 0.55 19.15
CA GLU A 83 -20.78 -0.87 18.86
C GLU A 83 -19.62 -1.46 19.67
N ALA A 84 -18.48 -0.77 19.76
CA ALA A 84 -17.36 -1.23 20.56
C ALA A 84 -17.71 -1.36 22.06
N ARG A 85 -18.50 -0.42 22.58
CA ARG A 85 -18.95 -0.43 23.99
C ARG A 85 -19.94 -1.55 24.32
N SER A 86 -20.46 -2.27 23.35
CA SER A 86 -21.30 -3.46 23.61
C SER A 86 -20.49 -4.63 24.18
N PHE A 87 -19.16 -4.63 24.01
CA PHE A 87 -18.26 -5.62 24.62
C PHE A 87 -17.91 -5.19 26.06
N LEU A 88 -17.97 -6.13 27.02
CA LEU A 88 -17.71 -5.85 28.43
C LEU A 88 -16.27 -5.40 28.73
N ASP A 89 -15.34 -5.78 27.88
CA ASP A 89 -13.89 -5.54 28.01
C ASP A 89 -13.36 -4.44 27.07
N TRP A 90 -14.24 -3.65 26.44
CA TRP A 90 -13.87 -2.61 25.48
C TRP A 90 -12.92 -1.57 26.09
N ASP A 91 -13.08 -1.23 27.34
CA ASP A 91 -12.28 -0.23 28.06
C ASP A 91 -10.87 -0.73 28.46
N GLN A 92 -10.63 -2.04 28.33
CA GLN A 92 -9.28 -2.60 28.47
C GLN A 92 -8.42 -2.37 27.22
N VAL A 93 -9.06 -2.18 26.05
CA VAL A 93 -8.33 -2.03 24.79
C VAL A 93 -7.49 -0.76 24.76
N ARG A 94 -6.22 -0.90 24.35
CA ARG A 94 -5.26 0.19 24.17
C ARG A 94 -4.70 0.14 22.77
N HIS A 95 -4.48 1.30 22.20
CA HIS A 95 -3.90 1.43 20.87
C HIS A 95 -2.57 2.18 20.91
N ILE A 96 -1.51 1.53 20.44
CA ILE A 96 -0.21 2.15 20.20
C ILE A 96 -0.21 2.66 18.76
N ILE A 97 0.12 3.91 18.55
CA ILE A 97 0.26 4.52 17.23
C ILE A 97 1.73 4.92 17.05
N VAL A 98 2.48 4.17 16.24
CA VAL A 98 3.87 4.48 15.92
C VAL A 98 3.90 5.34 14.67
N ILE A 99 4.47 6.52 14.78
CA ILE A 99 4.62 7.50 13.70
C ILE A 99 6.12 7.67 13.43
N PRO A 100 6.68 6.90 12.50
CA PRO A 100 8.07 7.10 12.08
C PRO A 100 8.16 8.41 11.29
N THR A 101 9.18 9.22 11.60
CA THR A 101 9.34 10.54 10.96
C THR A 101 10.82 10.83 10.68
N TYR A 102 11.08 11.38 9.50
CA TYR A 102 12.39 11.86 9.08
C TYR A 102 12.22 13.09 8.19
N LYS A 103 12.62 14.26 8.70
CA LYS A 103 12.52 15.55 8.01
C LYS A 103 11.10 16.01 7.67
N GLU A 104 10.07 15.34 8.19
CA GLU A 104 8.70 15.80 7.99
C GLU A 104 8.51 17.21 8.56
N PRO A 105 7.81 18.10 7.83
CA PRO A 105 7.50 19.44 8.33
C PRO A 105 6.65 19.39 9.60
N LEU A 106 6.90 20.31 10.54
CA LEU A 106 6.18 20.35 11.82
C LEU A 106 4.65 20.39 11.64
N HIS A 107 4.15 21.19 10.68
CA HIS A 107 2.70 21.33 10.44
C HIS A 107 2.03 20.03 9.95
N ILE A 108 2.76 19.12 9.30
CA ILE A 108 2.26 17.82 8.90
C ILE A 108 2.05 16.94 10.15
N LEU A 109 3.06 16.87 11.02
CA LEU A 109 2.95 16.13 12.28
C LEU A 109 1.86 16.70 13.18
N GLU A 110 1.75 18.03 13.28
CA GLU A 110 0.68 18.68 14.03
C GLU A 110 -0.72 18.35 13.49
N ARG A 111 -0.88 18.32 12.17
CA ARG A 111 -2.13 17.95 11.51
C ARG A 111 -2.52 16.50 11.86
N THR A 112 -1.57 15.58 11.77
CA THR A 112 -1.77 14.15 12.08
C THR A 112 -2.13 13.97 13.54
N LEU A 113 -1.39 14.59 14.48
CA LEU A 113 -1.68 14.51 15.92
C LEU A 113 -3.02 15.17 16.27
N THR A 114 -3.39 16.26 15.61
CA THR A 114 -4.71 16.89 15.77
C THR A 114 -5.82 15.93 15.32
N GLY A 115 -5.61 15.19 14.23
CA GLY A 115 -6.55 14.15 13.77
C GLY A 115 -6.68 12.99 14.76
N LEU A 116 -5.59 12.57 15.36
CA LEU A 116 -5.58 11.54 16.42
C LEU A 116 -6.28 12.01 17.70
N ALA A 117 -6.09 13.26 18.11
CA ALA A 117 -6.76 13.84 19.27
C ALA A 117 -8.29 14.00 19.07
N LYS A 118 -8.78 13.96 17.81
CA LYS A 118 -10.21 14.04 17.46
C LYS A 118 -10.87 12.67 17.24
N GLN A 119 -10.19 11.59 17.59
CA GLN A 119 -10.78 10.26 17.49
C GLN A 119 -11.98 10.14 18.45
N THR A 120 -13.01 9.41 18.04
CA THR A 120 -14.18 9.14 18.90
C THR A 120 -13.84 8.16 20.02
N PHE A 121 -12.89 7.26 19.80
CA PHE A 121 -12.33 6.41 20.86
C PHE A 121 -11.57 7.28 21.88
N PRO A 122 -11.69 6.99 23.20
CA PRO A 122 -11.10 7.84 24.22
C PRO A 122 -9.59 8.03 24.04
N ALA A 123 -9.15 9.29 23.97
CA ALA A 123 -7.73 9.60 23.77
C ALA A 123 -6.83 9.12 24.91
N SER A 124 -7.37 8.92 26.12
CA SER A 124 -6.69 8.28 27.27
C SER A 124 -6.28 6.83 27.02
N HIS A 125 -6.89 6.16 26.04
CA HIS A 125 -6.55 4.79 25.63
C HIS A 125 -5.58 4.75 24.45
N LEU A 126 -5.20 5.90 23.91
CA LEU A 126 -4.26 6.02 22.81
C LEU A 126 -2.86 6.34 23.35
N THR A 127 -1.88 5.59 22.89
CA THR A 127 -0.46 5.84 23.11
C THR A 127 0.17 6.26 21.79
N VAL A 128 0.60 7.50 21.71
CA VAL A 128 1.31 8.02 20.52
C VAL A 128 2.80 7.87 20.72
N MET A 129 3.48 7.18 19.81
CA MET A 129 4.92 7.05 19.74
C MET A 129 5.46 7.78 18.52
N LEU A 130 6.07 8.95 18.74
CA LEU A 130 6.81 9.66 17.70
C LEU A 130 8.24 9.11 17.63
N SER A 131 8.56 8.45 16.52
CA SER A 131 9.85 7.84 16.29
C SER A 131 10.66 8.68 15.29
N PHE A 132 11.52 9.56 15.78
CA PHE A 132 12.44 10.36 14.96
C PHE A 132 13.68 9.55 14.62
N GLU A 133 14.32 9.83 13.50
CA GLU A 133 15.66 9.34 13.22
C GLU A 133 16.70 10.29 13.82
N ALA A 134 17.64 9.76 14.62
CA ALA A 134 18.66 10.55 15.33
C ALA A 134 19.53 11.38 14.35
N ARG A 135 19.74 10.91 13.12
CA ARG A 135 20.49 11.61 12.06
C ARG A 135 19.86 12.94 11.63
N GLU A 136 18.61 13.21 11.99
CA GLU A 136 17.99 14.53 11.75
C GLU A 136 18.54 15.61 12.68
N GLY A 137 19.07 15.23 13.85
CA GLY A 137 19.75 16.13 14.78
C GLY A 137 18.83 17.15 15.47
N GLY A 138 19.32 18.37 15.62
CA GLY A 138 18.63 19.48 16.32
C GLY A 138 17.20 19.75 15.81
N PRO A 139 16.93 19.76 14.50
CA PRO A 139 15.56 19.94 13.99
C PRO A 139 14.55 18.92 14.55
N ALA A 140 14.93 17.63 14.69
CA ALA A 140 14.08 16.62 15.30
C ALA A 140 13.76 16.94 16.76
N GLN A 141 14.77 17.36 17.54
CA GLN A 141 14.60 17.72 18.95
C GLN A 141 13.67 18.92 19.13
N ASN A 142 13.79 19.94 18.27
CA ASN A 142 12.94 21.13 18.31
C ASN A 142 11.49 20.79 17.99
N LYS A 143 11.25 19.98 16.93
CA LYS A 143 9.91 19.47 16.59
C LYS A 143 9.34 18.64 17.74
N ALA A 144 10.10 17.71 18.26
CA ALA A 144 9.69 16.85 19.37
C ALA A 144 9.26 17.66 20.60
N ARG A 145 10.03 18.71 20.97
CA ARG A 145 9.72 19.60 22.10
C ARG A 145 8.40 20.35 21.86
N ALA A 146 8.23 20.97 20.68
CA ALA A 146 7.02 21.69 20.32
C ALA A 146 5.78 20.77 20.34
N LEU A 147 5.89 19.55 19.75
CA LEU A 147 4.81 18.59 19.73
C LEU A 147 4.46 18.06 21.13
N LYS A 148 5.46 17.78 21.97
CA LYS A 148 5.25 17.35 23.36
C LYS A 148 4.55 18.43 24.19
N GLN A 149 4.92 19.68 24.02
CA GLN A 149 4.28 20.81 24.70
C GLN A 149 2.80 20.93 24.31
N LYS A 150 2.47 20.73 23.02
CA LYS A 150 1.13 20.93 22.49
C LYS A 150 0.20 19.72 22.70
N PHE A 151 0.73 18.50 22.59
CA PHE A 151 -0.06 17.26 22.52
C PHE A 151 0.20 16.30 23.68
N GLY A 152 1.24 16.53 24.48
CA GLY A 152 1.71 15.57 25.48
C GLY A 152 0.69 15.15 26.54
N GLN A 153 -0.30 16.01 26.82
CA GLN A 153 -1.35 15.77 27.82
C GLN A 153 -2.68 15.29 27.21
N LEU A 154 -2.76 15.18 25.87
CA LEU A 154 -4.02 14.84 25.19
C LEU A 154 -4.24 13.33 25.09
N PHE A 155 -3.20 12.53 25.20
CA PHE A 155 -3.22 11.08 25.05
C PHE A 155 -2.90 10.38 26.35
N GLY A 156 -3.27 9.11 26.46
CA GLY A 156 -2.91 8.29 27.61
C GLY A 156 -1.40 8.22 27.82
N ASN A 157 -0.65 8.08 26.71
CA ASN A 157 0.81 8.24 26.71
C ASN A 157 1.25 8.98 25.45
N PHE A 158 2.25 9.86 25.60
CA PHE A 158 2.90 10.54 24.48
C PHE A 158 4.41 10.32 24.57
N LEU A 159 4.90 9.38 23.77
CA LEU A 159 6.28 8.91 23.79
C LEU A 159 7.06 9.47 22.61
N ILE A 160 8.32 9.78 22.83
CA ILE A 160 9.24 10.27 21.80
C ILE A 160 10.52 9.45 21.89
N THR A 161 11.01 9.02 20.74
CA THR A 161 12.29 8.33 20.63
C THR A 161 13.10 8.85 19.44
N TYR A 162 14.41 8.61 19.49
CA TYR A 162 15.36 8.95 18.43
C TYR A 162 16.11 7.67 18.04
N HIS A 163 15.73 7.10 16.91
CA HIS A 163 16.35 5.87 16.41
C HIS A 163 17.78 6.16 15.95
N PRO A 164 18.80 5.53 16.56
CA PRO A 164 20.19 5.72 16.16
C PRO A 164 20.48 5.05 14.83
N ASP A 165 21.61 5.41 14.20
CA ASP A 165 22.10 4.76 13.00
C ASP A 165 22.83 3.47 13.40
N LEU A 166 22.18 2.32 13.25
CA LEU A 166 22.71 1.03 13.68
C LEU A 166 23.29 0.25 12.47
N PRO A 167 24.44 -0.44 12.63
CA PRO A 167 25.00 -1.28 11.60
C PRO A 167 24.04 -2.41 11.18
N GLY A 168 23.94 -2.66 9.88
CA GLY A 168 23.09 -3.72 9.31
C GLY A 168 21.63 -3.35 9.13
N GLU A 169 21.21 -2.17 9.55
CA GLU A 169 19.86 -1.67 9.32
C GLU A 169 19.77 -0.77 8.08
N VAL A 170 18.66 -0.88 7.36
CA VAL A 170 18.33 0.07 6.29
C VAL A 170 17.68 1.30 6.92
N LYS A 171 18.24 2.47 6.59
CA LYS A 171 17.68 3.76 7.05
C LYS A 171 16.33 4.00 6.43
N GLY A 172 15.29 4.12 7.25
CA GLY A 172 13.93 4.38 6.76
C GLY A 172 12.82 3.95 7.70
N LYS A 173 11.62 3.84 7.14
CA LYS A 173 10.40 3.58 7.88
C LYS A 173 10.47 2.28 8.69
N SER A 174 10.97 1.18 8.10
CA SER A 174 10.95 -0.13 8.73
C SER A 174 11.72 -0.18 10.06
N SER A 175 13.00 0.18 10.01
CA SER A 175 13.86 0.18 11.21
C SER A 175 13.36 1.17 12.27
N ASN A 176 12.92 2.36 11.83
CA ASN A 176 12.40 3.38 12.73
C ASN A 176 11.07 2.97 13.39
N THR A 177 10.16 2.30 12.65
CA THR A 177 8.92 1.75 13.22
C THR A 177 9.21 0.64 14.22
N ALA A 178 10.12 -0.29 13.88
CA ALA A 178 10.50 -1.39 14.76
C ALA A 178 11.10 -0.87 16.08
N TRP A 179 11.96 0.15 16.01
CA TRP A 179 12.56 0.78 17.18
C TRP A 179 11.50 1.40 18.11
N GLY A 180 10.63 2.25 17.54
CA GLY A 180 9.55 2.90 18.29
C GLY A 180 8.57 1.89 18.91
N ALA A 181 8.23 0.84 18.17
CA ALA A 181 7.31 -0.21 18.62
C ALA A 181 7.87 -0.99 19.83
N LYS A 182 9.14 -1.38 19.80
CA LYS A 182 9.81 -2.06 20.91
C LYS A 182 9.83 -1.20 22.16
N LEU A 183 10.13 0.09 22.02
CA LEU A 183 10.13 1.03 23.15
C LEU A 183 8.72 1.23 23.71
N ALA A 184 7.71 1.36 22.84
CA ALA A 184 6.32 1.47 23.28
C ALA A 184 5.85 0.21 24.02
N LYS A 185 6.21 -0.98 23.55
CA LYS A 185 5.92 -2.24 24.24
C LYS A 185 6.59 -2.28 25.62
N GLN A 186 7.86 -1.94 25.70
CA GLN A 186 8.58 -1.87 26.97
C GLN A 186 7.87 -0.94 27.98
N LYS A 187 7.46 0.26 27.52
CA LYS A 187 6.81 1.24 28.39
C LYS A 187 5.43 0.82 28.86
N LEU A 188 4.59 0.27 27.97
CA LEU A 188 3.21 -0.06 28.30
C LEU A 188 3.08 -1.43 28.97
N ILE A 189 3.75 -2.44 28.43
CA ILE A 189 3.60 -3.81 28.90
C ILE A 189 4.54 -4.08 30.05
N ASP A 190 5.85 -3.85 29.88
CA ASP A 190 6.85 -4.29 30.82
C ASP A 190 6.92 -3.36 32.06
N GLU A 191 6.72 -2.01 31.87
CA GLU A 191 6.81 -1.05 32.98
C GLU A 191 5.44 -0.70 33.60
N GLN A 192 4.37 -0.57 32.78
CA GLN A 192 3.02 -0.20 33.27
C GLN A 192 2.12 -1.40 33.52
N GLY A 193 2.52 -2.62 33.14
CA GLY A 193 1.76 -3.85 33.38
C GLY A 193 0.45 -3.97 32.59
N ILE A 194 0.29 -3.21 31.47
CA ILE A 194 -0.89 -3.30 30.61
C ILE A 194 -0.94 -4.69 29.97
N ASN A 195 -2.11 -5.34 29.99
CA ASN A 195 -2.28 -6.66 29.40
C ASN A 195 -2.13 -6.61 27.87
N ILE A 196 -1.08 -7.26 27.35
CA ILE A 196 -0.76 -7.32 25.91
C ILE A 196 -1.91 -7.89 25.07
N ASP A 197 -2.79 -8.71 25.66
CA ASP A 197 -3.92 -9.35 24.97
C ASP A 197 -4.99 -8.33 24.53
N TYR A 198 -4.97 -7.12 25.08
CA TYR A 198 -5.87 -6.03 24.74
C TYR A 198 -5.16 -4.87 24.05
N VAL A 199 -3.97 -5.08 23.51
CA VAL A 199 -3.22 -4.01 22.85
C VAL A 199 -3.09 -4.25 21.36
N THR A 200 -3.46 -3.23 20.59
CA THR A 200 -3.14 -3.17 19.15
C THR A 200 -2.03 -2.16 18.88
N ILE A 201 -1.31 -2.36 17.81
CA ILE A 201 -0.31 -1.42 17.30
C ILE A 201 -0.61 -1.03 15.88
N THR A 202 -0.49 0.26 15.59
CA THR A 202 -0.71 0.87 14.27
C THR A 202 0.59 1.46 13.77
N SER A 203 1.07 1.02 12.61
CA SER A 203 2.07 1.74 11.83
C SER A 203 1.35 2.86 11.08
N ASN A 204 1.60 4.11 11.44
CA ASN A 204 0.92 5.27 10.86
C ASN A 204 1.92 6.17 10.14
N ASP A 205 1.72 6.40 8.85
CA ASP A 205 2.55 7.34 8.12
C ASP A 205 2.40 8.75 8.71
N ALA A 206 3.50 9.51 8.72
CA ALA A 206 3.55 10.81 9.38
C ALA A 206 2.50 11.82 8.86
N ASP A 207 2.03 11.64 7.64
CA ASP A 207 1.03 12.46 6.94
C ASP A 207 -0.37 11.83 6.89
N ALA A 208 -0.54 10.62 7.43
CA ALA A 208 -1.79 9.88 7.37
C ALA A 208 -2.82 10.42 8.38
N LEU A 209 -3.97 10.84 7.87
CA LEU A 209 -5.12 11.26 8.64
C LEU A 209 -6.14 10.13 8.70
N LEU A 210 -6.25 9.49 9.84
CA LEU A 210 -7.23 8.45 10.09
C LEU A 210 -8.64 9.05 10.24
N HIS A 211 -9.66 8.32 9.76
CA HIS A 211 -11.05 8.69 9.99
C HIS A 211 -11.33 8.84 11.51
N PRO A 212 -12.16 9.79 11.96
CA PRO A 212 -12.41 10.00 13.39
C PRO A 212 -12.89 8.77 14.15
N GLN A 213 -13.56 7.85 13.51
CA GLN A 213 -14.03 6.59 14.13
C GLN A 213 -13.05 5.41 13.93
N TYR A 214 -11.82 5.64 13.46
CA TYR A 214 -10.90 4.55 13.12
C TYR A 214 -10.63 3.61 14.29
N PHE A 215 -10.24 4.14 15.45
CA PHE A 215 -9.93 3.33 16.62
C PHE A 215 -11.17 2.72 17.27
N SER A 216 -12.31 3.37 17.18
CA SER A 216 -13.59 2.78 17.60
C SER A 216 -13.95 1.55 16.76
N TYR A 217 -13.81 1.66 15.42
CA TYR A 217 -14.02 0.53 14.52
C TYR A 217 -12.98 -0.58 14.71
N LEU A 218 -11.70 -0.20 14.88
CA LEU A 218 -10.63 -1.16 15.17
C LEU A 218 -10.90 -1.91 16.47
N THR A 219 -11.35 -1.23 17.55
CA THR A 219 -11.72 -1.86 18.81
C THR A 219 -12.84 -2.86 18.62
N PHE A 220 -13.92 -2.47 17.93
CA PHE A 220 -15.01 -3.39 17.60
C PHE A 220 -14.49 -4.62 16.86
N LYS A 221 -13.76 -4.43 15.76
CA LYS A 221 -13.17 -5.53 14.97
C LYS A 221 -12.23 -6.42 15.76
N PHE A 222 -11.44 -5.81 16.65
CA PHE A 222 -10.50 -6.53 17.49
C PHE A 222 -11.20 -7.42 18.52
N LEU A 223 -12.28 -6.96 19.11
CA LEU A 223 -13.02 -7.72 20.12
C LEU A 223 -13.98 -8.76 19.51
N ASP A 224 -14.57 -8.45 18.36
CA ASP A 224 -15.51 -9.30 17.63
C ASP A 224 -14.82 -10.54 16.99
N ASP A 225 -13.56 -10.42 16.59
CA ASP A 225 -12.86 -11.51 15.87
C ASP A 225 -12.18 -12.48 16.87
N PRO A 226 -12.61 -13.75 16.93
CA PRO A 226 -11.97 -14.77 17.79
C PRO A 226 -10.50 -15.04 17.39
N HIS A 227 -10.11 -14.68 16.16
CA HIS A 227 -8.74 -14.83 15.65
C HIS A 227 -7.95 -13.52 15.66
N ARG A 228 -8.34 -12.55 16.50
CA ARG A 228 -7.76 -11.18 16.58
C ARG A 228 -6.24 -11.14 16.67
N TYR A 229 -5.60 -12.15 17.23
CA TYR A 229 -4.13 -12.25 17.30
C TYR A 229 -3.48 -12.73 15.99
N GLN A 230 -4.27 -13.00 14.97
CA GLN A 230 -3.81 -13.41 13.64
C GLN A 230 -4.41 -12.49 12.57
N ARG A 231 -4.79 -11.24 12.94
CA ARG A 231 -5.35 -10.25 12.01
C ARG A 231 -4.43 -9.05 11.88
N ILE A 232 -4.39 -8.56 10.65
CA ILE A 232 -3.87 -7.26 10.30
C ILE A 232 -5.06 -6.47 9.73
N TRP A 233 -5.29 -5.26 10.20
CA TRP A 233 -6.42 -4.43 9.75
C TRP A 233 -5.93 -3.33 8.83
N GLN A 234 -6.49 -3.29 7.61
CA GLN A 234 -6.12 -2.36 6.55
C GLN A 234 -7.27 -1.40 6.24
N SER A 235 -7.01 -0.09 6.36
CA SER A 235 -7.97 0.93 5.96
C SER A 235 -7.87 1.28 4.46
N ALA A 236 -8.89 2.02 3.96
CA ALA A 236 -8.88 2.57 2.62
C ALA A 236 -7.92 3.75 2.53
N ILE A 237 -6.70 3.52 2.05
CA ILE A 237 -5.71 4.59 1.85
C ILE A 237 -6.09 5.43 0.63
N GLN A 238 -6.13 6.74 0.82
CA GLN A 238 -6.53 7.69 -0.22
C GLN A 238 -5.59 8.90 -0.22
N PHE A 239 -5.00 9.21 -1.37
CA PHE A 239 -4.04 10.32 -1.53
C PHE A 239 -4.76 11.63 -1.83
N TYR A 240 -5.64 12.09 -0.92
CA TYR A 240 -6.50 13.24 -1.17
C TYR A 240 -6.19 14.48 -0.33
N ASN A 241 -5.30 14.42 0.67
CA ASN A 241 -5.03 15.56 1.56
C ASN A 241 -4.63 16.83 0.81
N ASN A 242 -3.75 16.71 -0.18
CA ASN A 242 -3.21 17.83 -0.95
C ASN A 242 -3.57 17.78 -2.44
N ILE A 243 -4.51 16.92 -2.84
CA ILE A 243 -4.82 16.58 -4.23
C ILE A 243 -5.07 17.81 -5.13
N TRP A 244 -5.70 18.86 -4.60
CA TRP A 244 -6.02 20.05 -5.37
C TRP A 244 -4.82 20.97 -5.64
N ARG A 245 -3.69 20.78 -4.95
CA ARG A 245 -2.45 21.54 -5.15
C ARG A 245 -1.59 20.95 -6.28
N LEU A 246 -1.74 19.68 -6.55
CA LEU A 246 -0.90 18.94 -7.50
C LEU A 246 -1.10 19.35 -8.96
N PRO A 247 -0.07 19.16 -9.82
CA PRO A 247 -0.21 19.16 -11.28
C PRO A 247 -1.23 18.11 -11.77
N ALA A 248 -1.83 18.34 -12.95
CA ALA A 248 -2.88 17.46 -13.47
C ALA A 248 -2.44 15.99 -13.61
N ILE A 249 -1.22 15.75 -14.08
CA ILE A 249 -0.67 14.40 -14.29
C ILE A 249 -0.53 13.67 -12.95
N THR A 250 0.15 14.26 -11.97
CA THR A 250 0.33 13.64 -10.64
C THR A 250 -1.00 13.49 -9.92
N ARG A 251 -1.92 14.44 -10.12
CA ARG A 251 -3.28 14.37 -9.59
C ARG A 251 -4.05 13.18 -10.16
N ALA A 252 -4.02 12.97 -11.49
CA ALA A 252 -4.66 11.84 -12.14
C ALA A 252 -4.14 10.51 -11.60
N TYR A 253 -2.82 10.35 -11.49
CA TYR A 253 -2.20 9.15 -10.94
C TYR A 253 -2.66 8.85 -9.51
N ASN A 254 -2.56 9.82 -8.60
CA ASN A 254 -2.92 9.62 -7.20
C ASN A 254 -4.42 9.35 -6.99
N ARG A 255 -5.28 9.90 -7.84
CA ARG A 255 -6.72 9.63 -7.86
C ARG A 255 -7.01 8.19 -8.25
N VAL A 256 -6.41 7.70 -9.35
CA VAL A 256 -6.55 6.28 -9.75
C VAL A 256 -5.98 5.36 -8.69
N SER A 257 -4.79 5.66 -8.17
CA SER A 257 -4.18 4.87 -7.09
C SER A 257 -5.11 4.75 -5.88
N SER A 258 -5.75 5.86 -5.46
CA SER A 258 -6.71 5.87 -4.35
C SER A 258 -7.91 4.94 -4.61
N VAL A 259 -8.49 4.99 -5.82
CA VAL A 259 -9.63 4.13 -6.18
C VAL A 259 -9.21 2.67 -6.30
N VAL A 260 -8.05 2.39 -6.90
CA VAL A 260 -7.51 1.03 -7.01
C VAL A 260 -7.25 0.44 -5.63
N GLN A 261 -6.61 1.18 -4.73
CA GLN A 261 -6.37 0.73 -3.35
C GLN A 261 -7.67 0.51 -2.57
N THR A 262 -8.70 1.33 -2.81
CA THR A 262 -10.03 1.09 -2.26
C THR A 262 -10.63 -0.22 -2.78
N SER A 263 -10.44 -0.56 -4.05
CA SER A 263 -10.98 -1.78 -4.65
C SER A 263 -10.40 -3.07 -4.05
N VAL A 264 -9.11 -3.07 -3.66
CA VAL A 264 -8.46 -4.26 -3.13
C VAL A 264 -8.93 -4.66 -1.73
N LEU A 265 -9.61 -3.76 -0.99
CA LEU A 265 -10.19 -4.09 0.33
C LEU A 265 -11.19 -5.24 0.28
N LEU A 266 -11.83 -5.47 -0.86
CA LEU A 266 -12.74 -6.60 -1.07
C LEU A 266 -12.06 -7.89 -1.51
N ARG A 267 -10.76 -7.85 -1.74
CA ARG A 267 -9.97 -8.98 -2.21
C ARG A 267 -9.23 -9.65 -1.05
N LYS A 268 -9.98 -10.20 -0.08
CA LYS A 268 -9.38 -10.91 1.07
C LYS A 268 -8.36 -11.97 0.67
N ASP A 269 -8.56 -12.61 -0.48
CA ASP A 269 -7.63 -13.58 -1.06
C ASP A 269 -6.26 -12.98 -1.43
N ARG A 270 -6.19 -11.67 -1.64
CA ARG A 270 -4.99 -10.94 -2.09
C ARG A 270 -4.64 -9.73 -1.26
N LEU A 271 -5.52 -9.30 -0.37
CA LEU A 271 -5.28 -8.13 0.46
C LEU A 271 -4.03 -8.35 1.31
N ILE A 272 -3.09 -7.42 1.19
CA ILE A 272 -1.88 -7.30 2.00
C ILE A 272 -1.91 -5.93 2.62
N ASN A 273 -1.31 -5.77 3.79
CA ASN A 273 -1.20 -4.47 4.43
C ASN A 273 -0.21 -3.56 3.68
N PHE A 274 -0.51 -2.27 3.67
CA PHE A 274 0.33 -1.23 3.05
C PHE A 274 0.13 0.12 3.72
N SER A 275 1.15 0.98 3.68
CA SER A 275 1.14 2.36 4.19
C SER A 275 0.80 2.45 5.69
N THR A 276 -0.48 2.58 6.03
CA THR A 276 -0.99 2.67 7.39
C THR A 276 -1.93 1.51 7.68
N TYR A 277 -1.61 0.72 8.69
CA TYR A 277 -2.35 -0.49 9.10
C TYR A 277 -2.16 -0.78 10.58
N SER A 278 -3.06 -1.61 11.12
CA SER A 278 -3.03 -2.02 12.53
C SER A 278 -2.95 -3.53 12.66
N LEU A 279 -2.38 -4.00 13.77
CA LEU A 279 -2.35 -5.42 14.13
C LEU A 279 -2.30 -5.58 15.65
N SER A 280 -2.49 -6.80 16.14
CA SER A 280 -2.29 -7.11 17.55
C SER A 280 -0.81 -6.91 17.95
N LEU A 281 -0.57 -6.29 19.12
CA LEU A 281 0.78 -6.18 19.68
C LEU A 281 1.37 -7.57 19.98
N LYS A 282 0.53 -8.52 20.35
CA LYS A 282 0.94 -9.91 20.57
C LYS A 282 1.46 -10.57 19.30
N LEU A 283 0.82 -10.31 18.14
CA LEU A 283 1.28 -10.84 16.86
C LEU A 283 2.66 -10.28 16.50
N ILE A 284 2.82 -8.95 16.55
CA ILE A 284 4.08 -8.31 16.14
C ILE A 284 5.23 -8.72 17.06
N ASP A 285 4.98 -8.88 18.34
CA ASP A 285 5.97 -9.35 19.32
C ASP A 285 6.40 -10.80 19.04
N GLN A 286 5.44 -11.69 18.75
CA GLN A 286 5.69 -13.09 18.40
C GLN A 286 6.54 -13.27 17.14
N ILE A 287 6.33 -12.43 16.11
CA ILE A 287 7.09 -12.51 14.87
C ILE A 287 8.41 -11.71 14.89
N GLY A 288 8.73 -11.04 16.00
CA GLY A 288 9.98 -10.30 16.18
C GLY A 288 10.01 -8.94 15.46
N TYR A 289 8.88 -8.24 15.41
CA TYR A 289 8.69 -6.90 14.84
C TYR A 289 8.99 -6.80 13.32
N TRP A 290 9.08 -5.58 12.79
CA TRP A 290 9.49 -5.31 11.40
C TRP A 290 10.94 -5.69 11.18
N ASP A 291 11.24 -6.26 10.01
CA ASP A 291 12.61 -6.52 9.61
C ASP A 291 13.30 -5.19 9.29
N THR A 292 14.46 -4.94 9.91
CA THR A 292 15.16 -3.65 9.82
C THR A 292 16.11 -3.55 8.62
N ASP A 293 16.28 -4.64 7.88
CA ASP A 293 17.18 -4.79 6.72
C ASP A 293 16.46 -4.68 5.36
N VAL A 294 15.21 -4.16 5.35
CA VAL A 294 14.38 -4.08 4.15
C VAL A 294 13.75 -2.70 3.95
N ILE A 295 13.46 -2.35 2.68
CA ILE A 295 12.71 -1.15 2.30
C ILE A 295 11.19 -1.44 2.27
N PRO A 296 10.71 -2.52 1.61
CA PRO A 296 9.27 -2.79 1.49
C PRO A 296 8.73 -3.49 2.76
N GLU A 297 8.69 -2.76 3.87
CA GLU A 297 8.34 -3.31 5.18
C GLU A 297 6.94 -3.92 5.24
N ASP A 298 6.01 -3.38 4.46
CA ASP A 298 4.60 -3.78 4.46
C ASP A 298 4.44 -5.22 3.95
N TYR A 299 4.96 -5.49 2.74
CA TYR A 299 4.96 -6.85 2.16
C TYR A 299 5.75 -7.83 3.02
N ARG A 300 6.92 -7.40 3.48
CA ARG A 300 7.79 -8.21 4.34
C ARG A 300 7.07 -8.62 5.62
N LEU A 301 6.40 -7.68 6.29
CA LEU A 301 5.67 -7.95 7.52
C LEU A 301 4.57 -8.99 7.30
N PHE A 302 3.74 -8.79 6.25
CA PHE A 302 2.67 -9.73 5.94
C PHE A 302 3.21 -11.14 5.73
N PHE A 303 4.17 -11.32 4.82
CA PHE A 303 4.69 -12.66 4.51
C PHE A 303 5.48 -13.26 5.67
N LYS A 304 6.17 -12.45 6.48
CA LYS A 304 6.81 -12.89 7.71
C LYS A 304 5.77 -13.48 8.67
N ALA A 305 4.69 -12.75 8.94
CA ALA A 305 3.59 -13.21 9.77
C ALA A 305 2.87 -14.43 9.18
N TYR A 306 2.56 -14.41 7.88
CA TYR A 306 1.86 -15.48 7.16
C TYR A 306 2.60 -16.81 7.22
N TYR A 307 3.91 -16.80 6.95
CA TYR A 307 4.71 -18.02 7.02
C TYR A 307 5.02 -18.44 8.46
N HIS A 308 5.16 -17.50 9.40
CA HIS A 308 5.35 -17.81 10.82
C HIS A 308 4.13 -18.51 11.41
N THR A 309 2.94 -18.08 11.04
CA THR A 309 1.66 -18.63 11.55
C THR A 309 1.10 -19.76 10.68
N HIS A 310 1.88 -20.28 9.75
CA HIS A 310 1.45 -21.33 8.81
C HIS A 310 0.14 -21.00 8.07
N GLY A 311 0.02 -19.77 7.57
CA GLY A 311 -1.12 -19.33 6.76
C GLY A 311 -2.32 -18.77 7.54
N LYS A 312 -2.27 -18.74 8.87
CA LYS A 312 -3.41 -18.30 9.70
C LYS A 312 -3.61 -16.78 9.74
N VAL A 313 -2.56 -16.01 9.39
CA VAL A 313 -2.69 -14.55 9.34
C VAL A 313 -3.48 -14.14 8.11
N GLU A 314 -4.48 -13.27 8.33
CA GLU A 314 -5.27 -12.63 7.29
C GLU A 314 -5.28 -11.12 7.47
N VAL A 315 -5.46 -10.42 6.35
CA VAL A 315 -5.70 -8.96 6.37
C VAL A 315 -7.20 -8.71 6.24
N GLU A 316 -7.76 -8.04 7.26
CA GLU A 316 -9.15 -7.65 7.33
C GLU A 316 -9.32 -6.16 6.96
N PRO A 317 -10.29 -5.82 6.11
CA PRO A 317 -10.52 -4.44 5.74
C PRO A 317 -11.20 -3.66 6.88
N ILE A 318 -10.74 -2.42 7.08
CA ILE A 318 -11.47 -1.35 7.76
C ILE A 318 -12.08 -0.46 6.68
N PHE A 319 -13.40 -0.50 6.52
CA PHE A 319 -14.11 0.32 5.53
C PHE A 319 -14.30 1.77 6.00
N LEU A 320 -13.21 2.38 6.45
CA LEU A 320 -13.09 3.80 6.74
C LEU A 320 -11.87 4.36 6.00
N PRO A 321 -11.96 5.59 5.45
CA PRO A 321 -10.84 6.18 4.72
C PRO A 321 -9.73 6.62 5.67
N SER A 322 -8.49 6.48 5.21
CA SER A 322 -7.30 7.11 5.76
C SER A 322 -6.67 7.97 4.67
N PHE A 323 -6.60 9.26 4.90
CA PHE A 323 -6.13 10.22 3.90
C PHE A 323 -4.64 10.48 4.07
N CYS A 324 -3.87 10.30 2.99
CA CYS A 324 -2.44 10.58 2.93
C CYS A 324 -2.14 11.73 1.98
N ASP A 325 -0.97 12.34 2.12
CA ASP A 325 -0.47 13.31 1.16
C ASP A 325 0.08 12.59 -0.07
N ALA A 326 -0.23 13.11 -1.24
CA ALA A 326 0.49 12.75 -2.45
C ALA A 326 1.81 13.52 -2.54
N ALA A 327 2.78 12.97 -3.24
CA ALA A 327 4.09 13.60 -3.39
C ALA A 327 3.96 15.02 -3.98
N GLU A 328 4.46 16.02 -3.24
CA GLU A 328 4.39 17.43 -3.61
C GLU A 328 5.74 18.09 -3.38
N ALA A 329 6.11 19.03 -4.26
CA ALA A 329 7.26 19.92 -4.09
C ALA A 329 6.93 21.30 -4.65
N LYS A 330 7.82 22.28 -4.40
CA LYS A 330 7.66 23.62 -4.97
C LYS A 330 7.96 23.59 -6.48
N GLY A 331 6.90 23.67 -7.29
CA GLY A 331 6.99 23.69 -8.75
C GLY A 331 6.60 22.38 -9.43
N TRP A 332 6.39 22.47 -10.75
CA TRP A 332 5.87 21.37 -11.55
C TRP A 332 6.88 20.22 -11.70
N TRP A 333 8.09 20.50 -12.15
CA TRP A 333 9.14 19.50 -12.35
C TRP A 333 9.57 18.79 -11.06
N PRO A 334 9.87 19.51 -9.95
CA PRO A 334 10.18 18.84 -8.69
C PRO A 334 9.04 17.96 -8.17
N THR A 335 7.77 18.34 -8.38
CA THR A 335 6.63 17.49 -8.02
C THR A 335 6.59 16.21 -8.85
N MET A 336 6.83 16.31 -10.18
CA MET A 336 6.92 15.12 -11.06
C MET A 336 8.07 14.20 -10.65
N THR A 337 9.23 14.76 -10.34
CA THR A 337 10.39 13.99 -9.84
C THR A 337 10.07 13.28 -8.54
N ASN A 338 9.46 13.97 -7.57
CA ASN A 338 9.06 13.36 -6.30
C ASN A 338 8.03 12.25 -6.50
N GLN A 339 7.08 12.43 -7.41
CA GLN A 339 6.10 11.38 -7.75
C GLN A 339 6.79 10.16 -8.37
N TYR A 340 7.75 10.37 -9.28
CA TYR A 340 8.56 9.29 -9.86
C TYR A 340 9.36 8.54 -8.78
N GLU A 341 10.04 9.26 -7.88
CA GLU A 341 10.80 8.64 -6.80
C GLU A 341 9.88 7.88 -5.80
N GLN A 342 8.64 8.33 -5.60
CA GLN A 342 7.65 7.61 -4.81
C GLN A 342 7.23 6.30 -5.49
N ILE A 343 6.89 6.34 -6.78
CA ILE A 343 6.53 5.16 -7.57
C ILE A 343 7.70 4.16 -7.61
N LYS A 344 8.91 4.65 -7.82
CA LYS A 344 10.13 3.85 -7.81
C LYS A 344 10.34 3.13 -6.47
N ARG A 345 10.07 3.80 -5.33
CA ARG A 345 10.11 3.16 -4.01
C ARG A 345 9.05 2.06 -3.88
N TRP A 346 7.84 2.26 -4.42
CA TRP A 346 6.81 1.23 -4.42
C TRP A 346 7.19 0.03 -5.30
N ALA A 347 7.75 0.29 -6.48
CA ALA A 347 8.27 -0.76 -7.36
C ALA A 347 9.40 -1.56 -6.72
N TRP A 348 10.12 -0.99 -5.74
CA TRP A 348 11.14 -1.71 -4.97
C TRP A 348 10.58 -2.89 -4.17
N GLY A 349 9.25 -2.98 -4.03
CA GLY A 349 8.55 -4.15 -3.47
C GLY A 349 8.98 -5.48 -4.11
N VAL A 350 9.36 -5.46 -5.40
CA VAL A 350 9.90 -6.62 -6.13
C VAL A 350 11.12 -7.26 -5.44
N SER A 351 11.88 -6.51 -4.64
CA SER A 351 13.03 -7.05 -3.90
C SER A 351 12.65 -8.12 -2.88
N ASP A 352 11.38 -8.13 -2.44
CA ASP A 352 10.85 -9.14 -1.52
C ASP A 352 10.38 -10.43 -2.22
N ASP A 353 10.25 -10.43 -3.55
CA ASP A 353 9.82 -11.62 -4.29
C ASP A 353 10.74 -12.82 -4.01
N SER A 354 12.03 -12.59 -3.91
CA SER A 354 13.01 -13.62 -3.59
C SER A 354 12.75 -14.25 -2.21
N TYR A 355 12.42 -13.44 -1.20
CA TYR A 355 12.04 -13.92 0.13
C TYR A 355 10.72 -14.69 0.09
N ILE A 356 9.72 -14.17 -0.61
CA ILE A 356 8.38 -14.77 -0.73
C ILE A 356 8.50 -16.15 -1.37
N ILE A 357 9.19 -16.26 -2.52
CA ILE A 357 9.38 -17.53 -3.24
C ILE A 357 10.25 -18.49 -2.42
N TYR A 358 11.31 -18.00 -1.78
CA TYR A 358 12.16 -18.83 -0.91
C TYR A 358 11.36 -19.45 0.24
N LYS A 359 10.53 -18.65 0.93
CA LYS A 359 9.64 -19.15 1.98
C LYS A 359 8.58 -20.10 1.43
N TRP A 360 7.99 -19.80 0.27
CA TRP A 360 7.08 -20.69 -0.41
C TRP A 360 7.68 -22.08 -0.68
N LEU A 361 8.94 -22.14 -1.09
CA LEU A 361 9.67 -23.39 -1.31
C LEU A 361 9.97 -24.15 0.00
N LYS A 362 10.36 -23.44 1.06
CA LYS A 362 10.87 -24.04 2.31
C LYS A 362 9.78 -24.43 3.30
N VAL A 363 8.69 -23.69 3.40
CA VAL A 363 7.61 -23.97 4.37
C VAL A 363 6.68 -25.05 3.81
N LYS A 364 6.73 -26.23 4.42
CA LYS A 364 5.99 -27.42 3.94
C LYS A 364 4.63 -27.62 4.61
N ASN A 365 4.45 -27.17 5.85
CA ASN A 365 3.26 -27.44 6.66
C ASN A 365 2.13 -26.43 6.39
N MET A 366 1.79 -26.22 5.10
CA MET A 366 0.71 -25.34 4.65
C MET A 366 0.02 -25.95 3.43
N PRO A 367 -1.30 -25.72 3.24
CA PRO A 367 -2.00 -26.13 2.02
C PRO A 367 -1.33 -25.56 0.78
N PHE A 368 -0.99 -26.42 -0.17
CA PHE A 368 -0.18 -26.02 -1.34
C PHE A 368 -0.83 -24.91 -2.17
N TRP A 369 -2.11 -25.06 -2.50
CA TRP A 369 -2.81 -24.11 -3.38
C TRP A 369 -3.01 -22.74 -2.72
N GLU A 370 -3.38 -22.73 -1.45
CA GLU A 370 -3.57 -21.49 -0.70
C GLU A 370 -2.25 -20.70 -0.60
N LYS A 371 -1.18 -21.38 -0.17
CA LYS A 371 0.17 -20.82 -0.13
C LYS A 371 0.62 -20.30 -1.50
N THR A 372 0.33 -21.05 -2.56
CA THR A 372 0.74 -20.72 -3.93
C THR A 372 -0.01 -19.50 -4.46
N ILE A 373 -1.34 -19.47 -4.33
CA ILE A 373 -2.16 -18.34 -4.78
C ILE A 373 -1.73 -17.06 -4.06
N ARG A 374 -1.57 -17.11 -2.74
CA ARG A 374 -1.20 -15.94 -1.93
C ARG A 374 0.18 -15.40 -2.30
N SER A 375 1.19 -16.27 -2.41
CA SER A 375 2.58 -15.88 -2.70
C SER A 375 2.76 -15.45 -4.16
N LEU A 376 2.29 -16.26 -5.11
CA LEU A 376 2.53 -15.98 -6.53
C LEU A 376 1.64 -14.87 -7.09
N SER A 377 0.53 -14.51 -6.41
CA SER A 377 -0.26 -13.34 -6.84
C SER A 377 0.53 -12.03 -6.73
N VAL A 378 1.34 -11.88 -5.70
CA VAL A 378 2.19 -10.69 -5.50
C VAL A 378 3.34 -10.69 -6.50
N VAL A 379 4.05 -11.80 -6.61
CA VAL A 379 5.16 -11.95 -7.58
C VAL A 379 4.70 -11.67 -9.01
N ARG A 380 3.53 -12.21 -9.40
CA ARG A 380 2.91 -11.93 -10.70
C ARG A 380 2.63 -10.43 -10.88
N ASP A 381 2.08 -9.77 -9.88
CA ASP A 381 1.75 -8.34 -9.98
C ASP A 381 3.01 -7.49 -10.10
N HIS A 382 4.11 -7.83 -9.41
CA HIS A 382 5.42 -7.19 -9.58
C HIS A 382 6.00 -7.43 -10.99
N ILE A 383 5.92 -8.65 -11.51
CA ILE A 383 6.40 -9.00 -12.86
C ILE A 383 5.60 -8.24 -13.93
N LEU A 384 4.26 -8.23 -13.82
CA LEU A 384 3.40 -7.65 -14.85
C LEU A 384 3.32 -6.13 -14.77
N TRP A 385 3.66 -5.49 -13.67
CA TRP A 385 3.61 -4.04 -13.55
C TRP A 385 4.39 -3.33 -14.67
N PRO A 386 5.70 -3.56 -14.86
CA PRO A 386 6.43 -2.92 -15.95
C PRO A 386 6.00 -3.41 -17.34
N VAL A 387 5.56 -4.68 -17.48
CA VAL A 387 5.15 -5.27 -18.76
C VAL A 387 3.87 -4.62 -19.29
N THR A 388 2.94 -4.29 -18.39
CA THR A 388 1.60 -3.83 -18.73
C THR A 388 1.62 -2.61 -19.65
N TRP A 389 2.44 -1.61 -19.32
CA TRP A 389 2.52 -0.39 -20.11
C TRP A 389 2.98 -0.67 -21.55
N PHE A 390 4.05 -1.46 -21.72
CA PHE A 390 4.59 -1.80 -23.04
C PHE A 390 3.62 -2.65 -23.87
N ALA A 391 3.01 -3.66 -23.24
CA ALA A 391 2.09 -4.56 -23.93
C ALA A 391 0.84 -3.81 -24.45
N ILE A 392 0.23 -2.95 -23.62
CA ILE A 392 -1.00 -2.24 -23.96
C ILE A 392 -0.75 -1.10 -24.94
N THR A 393 0.34 -0.32 -24.77
CA THR A 393 0.57 0.88 -25.58
C THR A 393 1.24 0.60 -26.90
N LEU A 394 2.19 -0.34 -26.95
CA LEU A 394 3.03 -0.58 -28.12
C LEU A 394 2.79 -1.96 -28.75
N GLY A 395 2.37 -2.95 -27.95
CA GLY A 395 2.37 -4.36 -28.32
C GLY A 395 1.72 -4.68 -29.66
N ALA A 396 0.49 -4.18 -29.88
CA ALA A 396 -0.28 -4.51 -31.10
C ALA A 396 0.32 -3.96 -32.40
N ASN A 397 1.14 -2.93 -32.32
CA ASN A 397 1.75 -2.31 -33.51
C ASN A 397 3.11 -2.94 -33.87
N ILE A 398 3.76 -3.65 -32.95
CA ILE A 398 5.11 -4.19 -33.18
C ILE A 398 5.14 -5.30 -34.25
N PRO A 399 4.27 -6.35 -34.23
CA PRO A 399 4.32 -7.41 -35.22
C PRO A 399 4.11 -6.94 -36.67
N PRO A 400 3.09 -6.14 -37.00
CA PRO A 400 2.91 -5.67 -38.37
C PRO A 400 3.99 -4.70 -38.83
N LEU A 401 4.65 -3.99 -37.91
CA LEU A 401 5.76 -3.07 -38.23
C LEU A 401 7.04 -3.82 -38.56
N LEU A 402 7.37 -4.87 -37.82
CA LEU A 402 8.63 -5.60 -37.93
C LEU A 402 8.60 -6.74 -38.98
N ASN A 403 7.41 -7.26 -39.30
CA ASN A 403 7.25 -8.39 -40.21
C ASN A 403 6.25 -8.04 -41.32
N GLN A 404 6.78 -7.69 -42.51
CA GLN A 404 5.96 -7.27 -43.65
C GLN A 404 5.08 -8.40 -44.20
N ASP A 405 5.53 -9.66 -44.16
CA ASP A 405 4.73 -10.79 -44.63
C ASP A 405 3.57 -11.04 -43.66
N PHE A 406 3.80 -10.94 -42.38
CA PHE A 406 2.72 -10.96 -41.38
C PHE A 406 1.74 -9.82 -41.58
N ASN A 407 2.21 -8.61 -41.84
CA ASN A 407 1.34 -7.44 -42.10
C ASN A 407 0.42 -7.64 -43.30
N ARG A 408 0.77 -8.48 -44.27
CA ARG A 408 -0.08 -8.82 -45.43
C ARG A 408 -1.19 -9.82 -45.07
N THR A 409 -1.11 -10.51 -43.92
CA THR A 409 -2.14 -11.44 -43.45
C THR A 409 -3.33 -10.69 -42.85
N ILE A 410 -4.49 -11.36 -42.76
CA ILE A 410 -5.69 -10.79 -42.14
C ILE A 410 -5.39 -10.44 -40.67
N ILE A 411 -4.75 -11.36 -39.92
CA ILE A 411 -4.39 -11.15 -38.50
C ILE A 411 -3.45 -9.93 -38.37
N GLY A 412 -2.43 -9.83 -39.20
CA GLY A 412 -1.46 -8.72 -39.14
C GLY A 412 -2.12 -7.37 -39.38
N LYS A 413 -3.02 -7.27 -40.38
CA LYS A 413 -3.75 -6.03 -40.67
C LYS A 413 -4.77 -5.66 -39.58
N THR A 414 -5.42 -6.63 -38.98
CA THR A 414 -6.51 -6.39 -38.04
C THR A 414 -6.06 -6.32 -36.58
N LEU A 415 -4.86 -6.80 -36.25
CA LEU A 415 -4.35 -6.83 -34.88
C LEU A 415 -4.45 -5.46 -34.14
N PRO A 416 -3.99 -4.34 -34.72
CA PRO A 416 -4.10 -3.04 -34.03
C PRO A 416 -5.57 -2.62 -33.77
N GLN A 417 -6.47 -2.91 -34.72
CA GLN A 417 -7.89 -2.60 -34.58
C GLN A 417 -8.57 -3.46 -33.52
N VAL A 418 -8.27 -4.75 -33.47
CA VAL A 418 -8.79 -5.68 -32.47
C VAL A 418 -8.31 -5.28 -31.07
N SER A 419 -7.01 -5.03 -30.90
CA SER A 419 -6.43 -4.55 -29.66
C SER A 419 -7.08 -3.23 -29.21
N SER A 420 -7.16 -2.25 -30.09
CA SER A 420 -7.82 -0.97 -29.82
C SER A 420 -9.29 -1.14 -29.46
N GLY A 421 -10.02 -2.03 -30.09
CA GLY A 421 -11.41 -2.36 -29.76
C GLY A 421 -11.55 -2.92 -28.35
N ILE A 422 -10.70 -3.90 -27.96
CA ILE A 422 -10.69 -4.48 -26.63
C ILE A 422 -10.37 -3.41 -25.57
N LEU A 423 -9.33 -2.60 -25.81
CA LEU A 423 -8.92 -1.55 -24.89
C LEU A 423 -9.97 -0.42 -24.78
N THR A 424 -10.68 -0.11 -25.86
CA THR A 424 -11.79 0.86 -25.85
C THR A 424 -12.91 0.41 -24.91
N LEU A 425 -13.21 -0.88 -24.81
CA LEU A 425 -14.17 -1.40 -23.85
C LEU A 425 -13.74 -1.12 -22.39
N SER A 426 -12.44 -1.02 -22.10
CA SER A 426 -11.95 -0.66 -20.77
C SER A 426 -12.33 0.77 -20.35
N LEU A 427 -12.73 1.66 -21.29
CA LEU A 427 -13.20 3.00 -20.95
C LEU A 427 -14.51 2.98 -20.13
N PHE A 428 -15.34 1.95 -20.28
CA PHE A 428 -16.51 1.79 -19.39
C PHE A 428 -16.08 1.54 -17.94
N ALA A 429 -15.05 0.74 -17.74
CA ALA A 429 -14.48 0.54 -16.40
C ALA A 429 -13.86 1.84 -15.85
N LEU A 430 -13.17 2.60 -16.70
CA LEU A 430 -12.61 3.90 -16.35
C LEU A 430 -13.71 4.88 -15.92
N ALA A 431 -14.87 4.90 -16.59
CA ALA A 431 -16.00 5.75 -16.21
C ALA A 431 -16.49 5.45 -14.78
N ALA A 432 -16.55 4.18 -14.38
CA ALA A 432 -16.89 3.80 -13.01
C ALA A 432 -15.81 4.24 -12.00
N ILE A 433 -14.53 4.12 -12.35
CA ILE A 433 -13.41 4.61 -11.52
C ILE A 433 -13.50 6.13 -11.34
N ILE A 434 -13.78 6.89 -12.41
CA ILE A 434 -13.98 8.35 -12.36
C ILE A 434 -15.17 8.70 -11.45
N PHE A 435 -16.25 7.95 -11.54
CA PHE A 435 -17.42 8.16 -10.66
C PHE A 435 -17.06 7.96 -9.18
N VAL A 436 -16.38 6.86 -8.84
CA VAL A 436 -15.95 6.59 -7.46
C VAL A 436 -15.01 7.68 -6.95
N ASP A 437 -14.00 8.07 -7.75
CA ASP A 437 -13.11 9.18 -7.39
C ASP A 437 -13.87 10.48 -7.15
N TRP A 438 -14.83 10.82 -8.02
CA TRP A 438 -15.62 12.03 -7.86
C TRP A 438 -16.41 12.05 -6.55
N GLN A 439 -16.94 10.91 -6.15
CA GLN A 439 -17.70 10.76 -4.91
C GLN A 439 -16.80 10.83 -3.65
N GLN A 440 -15.58 10.31 -3.72
CA GLN A 440 -14.66 10.23 -2.57
C GLN A 440 -13.76 11.46 -2.44
N LYS A 441 -13.44 12.12 -3.54
CA LYS A 441 -12.53 13.26 -3.56
C LYS A 441 -13.11 14.44 -2.78
N PRO A 442 -12.31 15.08 -1.91
CA PRO A 442 -12.75 16.26 -1.17
C PRO A 442 -13.13 17.40 -2.11
N LYS A 443 -14.10 18.20 -1.70
CA LYS A 443 -14.51 19.41 -2.44
C LYS A 443 -13.31 20.33 -2.68
N ALA A 444 -13.29 20.96 -3.84
CA ALA A 444 -12.25 21.92 -4.18
C ALA A 444 -12.23 23.09 -3.18
N PRO A 445 -11.05 23.50 -2.67
CA PRO A 445 -10.92 24.65 -1.79
C PRO A 445 -11.52 25.92 -2.40
N LYS A 446 -11.96 26.86 -1.55
CA LYS A 446 -12.39 28.17 -1.99
C LYS A 446 -11.24 28.84 -2.76
N GLY A 447 -11.54 29.48 -3.89
CA GLY A 447 -10.54 30.09 -4.78
C GLY A 447 -9.95 29.17 -5.84
N THR A 448 -10.27 27.87 -5.86
CA THR A 448 -9.88 27.00 -6.97
C THR A 448 -10.59 27.44 -8.25
N SER A 449 -9.81 27.64 -9.34
CA SER A 449 -10.34 28.03 -10.65
C SER A 449 -11.47 27.10 -11.12
N LEU A 450 -12.51 27.70 -11.69
CA LEU A 450 -13.66 26.98 -12.24
C LEU A 450 -13.20 25.97 -13.30
N TRP A 451 -12.28 26.35 -14.19
CA TRP A 451 -11.69 25.49 -15.19
C TRP A 451 -11.01 24.26 -14.61
N LYS A 452 -10.25 24.44 -13.51
CA LYS A 452 -9.60 23.32 -12.82
C LYS A 452 -10.63 22.33 -12.25
N ARG A 453 -11.77 22.81 -11.78
CA ARG A 453 -12.87 21.97 -11.29
C ARG A 453 -13.56 21.20 -12.42
N LEU A 454 -13.89 21.90 -13.52
CA LEU A 454 -14.60 21.33 -14.68
C LEU A 454 -13.72 20.34 -15.46
N LEU A 455 -12.43 20.62 -15.61
CA LEU A 455 -11.50 19.76 -16.35
C LEU A 455 -10.99 18.59 -15.53
N SER A 456 -11.13 18.63 -14.19
CA SER A 456 -10.63 17.58 -13.31
C SER A 456 -11.09 16.15 -13.70
N PRO A 457 -12.35 15.86 -14.11
CA PRO A 457 -12.74 14.53 -14.56
C PRO A 457 -12.00 14.04 -15.81
N PHE A 458 -11.54 14.94 -16.64
CA PHE A 458 -10.84 14.62 -17.91
C PHE A 458 -9.34 14.39 -17.73
N GLU A 459 -8.78 14.67 -16.56
CA GLU A 459 -7.34 14.49 -16.30
C GLU A 459 -6.88 13.03 -16.39
N PHE A 460 -7.80 12.08 -16.31
CA PHE A 460 -7.50 10.67 -16.52
C PHE A 460 -6.93 10.34 -17.92
N VAL A 461 -7.09 11.25 -18.90
CA VAL A 461 -6.43 11.15 -20.22
C VAL A 461 -4.89 11.12 -20.10
N PHE A 462 -4.33 11.62 -19.00
CA PHE A 462 -2.89 11.60 -18.74
C PHE A 462 -2.36 10.27 -18.20
N LEU A 463 -3.21 9.30 -17.88
CA LEU A 463 -2.77 8.01 -17.32
C LEU A 463 -1.74 7.28 -18.19
N PRO A 464 -1.85 7.23 -19.52
CA PRO A 464 -0.83 6.58 -20.34
C PRO A 464 0.58 7.19 -20.23
N LEU A 465 0.69 8.43 -19.70
CA LEU A 465 1.96 9.12 -19.50
C LEU A 465 2.64 8.77 -18.15
N VAL A 466 1.93 8.11 -17.25
CA VAL A 466 2.39 7.81 -15.87
C VAL A 466 2.19 6.36 -15.47
N GLY A 467 1.75 5.51 -16.41
CA GLY A 467 1.46 4.09 -16.22
C GLY A 467 2.68 3.19 -16.21
#